data_47ace6bc18c3e0171346c82c294d4d2a
#
_entry.id   47ace6bc18c3e0171346c82c294d4d2a
#
_cell.length_a   1.000
_cell.length_b   1.000
_cell.length_c   1.000
_cell.angle_alpha   90.00
_cell.angle_beta   90.00
_cell.angle_gamma   90.00
#
_symmetry.space_group_name_H-M   'P 1'
#
loop_
_entity.id
_entity.type
_entity.pdbx_description
1 polymer ?
#
loop_
_entity_poly.entity_id
_entity_poly.type
_entity_poly.pdbx_seq_one_letter_code
_entity_poly.pdbx_strand_id
1 'polypeptide(L)'
;MVFFALVCYNDFSKNRKVDAKMDYQKWAQEVAQKIKTKELEVAKRNRGKIPYTAENGMWNDCSGEKIGWWTNGFWGGMMWQLYKATGEEIYRENAEETEGKLDAALNNYWVMDHDSGFRWLPTSVAKYRLTGDKKSENRALMAASNLAGRFNPAGNFIVAWNGNTDKRRNGWAIIDCTMNLPLLYWAYEQTGDPRYYHIATKHADTAIQAFIREDGSARHIVEFDPVTGDINRSYGGQGYAKGSSWTRGQSWALYGFTLSFLHTKKERYLDTAEKVADYFISCIPESGLIPVDFRQPSDCDWEDDIAAAVAACGLIELSKVAKEWKKQSYLDAAVRMLKALDEKSCNYDSKTDYLLERCTAAYGDEKHNFPIVYGDYYYIEAIWKLTGEELFIW
;
A
#
# COMPACT_ATOMS: atom_id res chain seq x y z
N MET A 1 -23.70 26.92 38.97
CA MET A 1 -22.39 26.21 39.04
C MET A 1 -22.16 25.14 37.94
N VAL A 2 -23.19 24.59 37.33
CA VAL A 2 -23.04 23.54 36.27
C VAL A 2 -22.67 24.10 34.91
N PHE A 3 -23.02 25.33 34.55
CA PHE A 3 -22.75 25.94 33.25
C PHE A 3 -21.28 26.38 33.06
N PHE A 4 -20.58 26.70 34.15
CA PHE A 4 -19.14 27.09 34.08
C PHE A 4 -18.20 25.88 33.90
N ALA A 5 -18.58 24.70 34.38
CA ALA A 5 -17.76 23.50 34.25
C ALA A 5 -17.78 22.92 32.82
N LEU A 6 -18.91 23.06 32.08
CA LEU A 6 -19.01 22.58 30.69
C LEU A 6 -18.24 23.44 29.71
N VAL A 7 -18.16 24.76 29.91
CA VAL A 7 -17.40 25.66 29.02
C VAL A 7 -15.90 25.48 29.24
N CYS A 8 -15.43 25.32 30.46
CA CYS A 8 -14.00 25.05 30.73
C CYS A 8 -13.56 23.66 30.19
N TYR A 9 -14.43 22.63 30.31
CA TYR A 9 -14.08 21.30 29.81
C TYR A 9 -13.98 21.25 28.27
N ASN A 10 -14.85 21.97 27.55
CA ASN A 10 -14.79 22.10 26.09
C ASN A 10 -13.58 22.91 25.59
N ASP A 11 -13.15 23.94 26.29
CA ASP A 11 -11.96 24.72 25.93
C ASP A 11 -10.66 23.94 26.18
N PHE A 12 -10.57 23.21 27.31
CA PHE A 12 -9.40 22.36 27.60
C PHE A 12 -9.27 21.20 26.60
N SER A 13 -10.38 20.61 26.12
CA SER A 13 -10.36 19.54 25.13
C SER A 13 -10.02 20.05 23.73
N LYS A 14 -10.47 21.25 23.37
CA LYS A 14 -10.10 21.92 22.10
C LYS A 14 -8.63 22.31 22.08
N ASN A 15 -8.10 22.89 23.16
CA ASN A 15 -6.68 23.26 23.24
C ASN A 15 -5.78 22.03 23.19
N ARG A 16 -6.10 20.93 23.90
CA ARG A 16 -5.32 19.68 23.78
C ARG A 16 -5.35 19.07 22.37
N LYS A 17 -6.47 19.16 21.64
CA LYS A 17 -6.54 18.69 20.24
C LYS A 17 -5.75 19.59 19.30
N VAL A 18 -5.71 20.90 19.52
CA VAL A 18 -4.91 21.84 18.74
C VAL A 18 -3.43 21.62 19.02
N ASP A 19 -3.03 21.46 20.26
CA ASP A 19 -1.65 21.21 20.67
C ASP A 19 -1.14 19.86 20.11
N ALA A 20 -1.94 18.79 20.21
CA ALA A 20 -1.59 17.48 19.66
C ALA A 20 -1.48 17.50 18.12
N LYS A 21 -2.35 18.27 17.45
CA LYS A 21 -2.28 18.42 15.98
C LYS A 21 -1.03 19.18 15.55
N MET A 22 -0.65 20.25 16.26
CA MET A 22 0.58 20.99 15.98
C MET A 22 1.82 20.15 16.26
N ASP A 23 1.79 19.28 17.27
CA ASP A 23 2.91 18.40 17.63
C ASP A 23 3.22 17.38 16.53
N TYR A 24 2.21 16.63 16.01
CA TYR A 24 2.52 15.66 14.96
C TYR A 24 2.83 16.27 13.60
N GLN A 25 2.29 17.45 13.29
CA GLN A 25 2.61 18.15 12.05
C GLN A 25 4.07 18.64 12.05
N LYS A 26 4.52 19.23 13.17
CA LYS A 26 5.93 19.64 13.32
C LYS A 26 6.86 18.45 13.20
N TRP A 27 6.57 17.35 13.92
CA TRP A 27 7.34 16.11 13.81
C TRP A 27 7.38 15.59 12.36
N ALA A 28 6.25 15.53 11.66
CA ALA A 28 6.19 15.05 10.29
C ALA A 28 7.01 15.92 9.33
N GLN A 29 7.04 17.25 9.53
CA GLN A 29 7.90 18.18 8.77
C GLN A 29 9.39 17.93 9.03
N GLU A 30 9.78 17.66 10.27
CA GLU A 30 11.17 17.33 10.63
C GLU A 30 11.60 16.01 9.97
N VAL A 31 10.72 14.98 9.98
CA VAL A 31 10.95 13.71 9.30
C VAL A 31 11.02 13.91 7.78
N ALA A 32 10.13 14.69 7.20
CA ALA A 32 10.14 15.00 5.77
C ALA A 32 11.47 15.62 5.34
N GLN A 33 12.05 16.49 6.17
CA GLN A 33 13.35 17.09 5.86
C GLN A 33 14.50 16.06 5.92
N LYS A 34 14.49 15.14 6.89
CA LYS A 34 15.46 14.03 6.96
C LYS A 34 15.40 13.16 5.70
N ILE A 35 14.16 12.80 5.27
CA ILE A 35 13.92 12.01 4.06
C ILE A 35 14.48 12.75 2.82
N LYS A 36 14.11 14.02 2.60
CA LYS A 36 14.57 14.81 1.46
C LYS A 36 16.10 14.87 1.37
N THR A 37 16.75 15.02 2.53
CA THR A 37 18.22 15.09 2.60
C THR A 37 18.88 13.77 2.22
N LYS A 38 18.39 12.64 2.74
CA LYS A 38 18.93 11.32 2.46
C LYS A 38 18.65 10.87 1.04
N GLU A 39 17.40 10.95 0.61
CA GLU A 39 16.96 10.38 -0.67
C GLU A 39 17.58 11.07 -1.89
N LEU A 40 18.05 12.29 -1.76
CA LEU A 40 18.80 12.95 -2.83
C LEU A 40 20.10 12.19 -3.18
N GLU A 41 20.85 11.74 -2.18
CA GLU A 41 22.06 10.97 -2.39
C GLU A 41 21.77 9.53 -2.82
N VAL A 42 20.68 8.94 -2.28
CA VAL A 42 20.22 7.61 -2.66
C VAL A 42 19.81 7.59 -4.13
N ALA A 43 19.03 8.58 -4.59
CA ALA A 43 18.59 8.66 -5.99
C ALA A 43 19.76 8.83 -6.96
N LYS A 44 20.78 9.63 -6.63
CA LYS A 44 21.99 9.80 -7.44
C LYS A 44 22.75 8.48 -7.60
N ARG A 45 22.90 7.73 -6.51
CA ARG A 45 23.67 6.50 -6.45
C ARG A 45 22.98 5.31 -7.14
N ASN A 46 21.64 5.32 -7.17
CA ASN A 46 20.84 4.24 -7.74
C ASN A 46 20.24 4.57 -9.12
N ARG A 47 20.79 5.57 -9.81
CA ARG A 47 20.37 5.89 -11.18
C ARG A 47 20.45 4.64 -12.06
N GLY A 48 19.41 4.35 -12.80
CA GLY A 48 19.34 3.22 -13.70
C GLY A 48 18.95 1.90 -13.06
N LYS A 49 18.80 1.82 -11.73
CA LYS A 49 18.34 0.61 -11.05
C LYS A 49 16.84 0.64 -10.82
N ILE A 50 16.28 -0.56 -10.60
CA ILE A 50 14.96 -0.76 -10.02
C ILE A 50 15.16 -1.58 -8.73
N PRO A 51 15.25 -0.93 -7.56
CA PRO A 51 15.49 -1.58 -6.29
C PRO A 51 14.37 -2.55 -5.85
N TYR A 52 14.78 -3.59 -5.08
CA TYR A 52 13.85 -4.41 -4.31
C TYR A 52 14.31 -4.57 -2.86
N THR A 53 15.48 -5.18 -2.62
CA THR A 53 16.05 -5.40 -1.28
C THR A 53 17.46 -4.85 -1.20
N ALA A 54 17.93 -4.54 0.01
CA ALA A 54 19.29 -4.07 0.21
C ALA A 54 20.21 -5.18 0.73
N GLU A 55 21.47 -5.14 0.26
CA GLU A 55 22.57 -5.96 0.74
C GLU A 55 23.76 -5.05 1.07
N ASN A 56 24.35 -5.23 2.24
CA ASN A 56 25.48 -4.39 2.70
C ASN A 56 25.17 -2.87 2.64
N GLY A 57 23.94 -2.51 2.95
CA GLY A 57 23.51 -1.12 2.97
C GLY A 57 23.04 -0.54 1.62
N MET A 58 23.18 -1.28 0.52
CA MET A 58 22.93 -0.81 -0.83
C MET A 58 21.80 -1.58 -1.53
N TRP A 59 20.97 -0.88 -2.31
CA TRP A 59 19.92 -1.49 -3.10
C TRP A 59 20.47 -2.41 -4.20
N ASN A 60 19.85 -3.60 -4.33
CA ASN A 60 20.03 -4.47 -5.51
C ASN A 60 19.35 -3.86 -6.75
N ASP A 61 19.43 -4.57 -7.89
CA ASP A 61 18.78 -4.17 -9.13
C ASP A 61 17.91 -5.30 -9.71
N CYS A 62 16.62 -5.02 -9.88
CA CYS A 62 15.64 -5.89 -10.52
C CYS A 62 15.27 -5.47 -11.96
N SER A 63 15.98 -4.53 -12.55
CA SER A 63 15.68 -4.00 -13.90
C SER A 63 16.00 -4.97 -15.05
N GLY A 64 16.73 -6.06 -14.78
CA GLY A 64 17.09 -7.09 -15.75
C GLY A 64 16.09 -8.26 -15.77
N GLU A 65 16.56 -9.46 -15.45
CA GLU A 65 15.76 -10.70 -15.50
C GLU A 65 14.48 -10.65 -14.65
N LYS A 66 14.47 -9.83 -13.61
CA LYS A 66 13.32 -9.65 -12.69
C LYS A 66 12.45 -8.45 -13.05
N ILE A 67 12.51 -7.95 -14.30
CA ILE A 67 11.75 -6.74 -14.71
C ILE A 67 10.23 -6.87 -14.49
N GLY A 68 9.69 -8.07 -14.49
CA GLY A 68 8.28 -8.34 -14.18
C GLY A 68 7.96 -8.44 -12.68
N TRP A 69 8.93 -8.25 -11.78
CA TRP A 69 8.69 -8.37 -10.35
C TRP A 69 7.67 -7.34 -9.86
N TRP A 70 6.76 -7.75 -9.02
CA TRP A 70 5.58 -6.97 -8.65
C TRP A 70 5.90 -5.63 -7.96
N THR A 71 7.06 -5.52 -7.30
CA THR A 71 7.45 -4.30 -6.60
C THR A 71 8.09 -3.23 -7.51
N ASN A 72 8.34 -3.53 -8.77
CA ASN A 72 9.17 -2.69 -9.64
C ASN A 72 8.57 -1.32 -9.98
N GLY A 73 7.30 -1.07 -9.62
CA GLY A 73 6.70 0.27 -9.73
C GLY A 73 7.04 1.22 -8.58
N PHE A 74 7.34 0.69 -7.39
CA PHE A 74 7.45 1.51 -6.19
C PHE A 74 8.64 2.47 -6.19
N TRP A 75 9.79 2.06 -6.73
CA TRP A 75 10.92 2.97 -6.90
C TRP A 75 10.55 4.18 -7.76
N GLY A 76 9.95 3.97 -8.92
CA GLY A 76 9.47 5.06 -9.77
C GLY A 76 8.44 5.95 -9.06
N GLY A 77 7.53 5.34 -8.30
CA GLY A 77 6.53 6.07 -7.50
C GLY A 77 7.14 6.90 -6.38
N MET A 78 8.14 6.37 -5.67
CA MET A 78 8.91 7.10 -4.66
C MET A 78 9.61 8.31 -5.29
N MET A 79 10.21 8.13 -6.45
CA MET A 79 10.86 9.21 -7.19
C MET A 79 9.85 10.28 -7.63
N TRP A 80 8.65 9.93 -8.09
CA TRP A 80 7.61 10.91 -8.42
C TRP A 80 7.11 11.69 -7.20
N GLN A 81 6.97 11.04 -6.05
CA GLN A 81 6.60 11.71 -4.80
C GLN A 81 7.67 12.71 -4.37
N LEU A 82 8.94 12.31 -4.42
CA LEU A 82 10.08 13.17 -4.10
C LEU A 82 10.23 14.33 -5.10
N TYR A 83 10.03 14.08 -6.39
CA TYR A 83 10.03 15.14 -7.40
C TYR A 83 8.96 16.19 -7.11
N LYS A 84 7.73 15.75 -6.82
CA LYS A 84 6.66 16.68 -6.47
C LYS A 84 6.98 17.52 -5.25
N ALA A 85 7.60 16.91 -4.23
CA ALA A 85 7.90 17.58 -2.96
C ALA A 85 9.13 18.50 -3.01
N THR A 86 10.05 18.32 -4.00
CA THR A 86 11.34 19.02 -4.03
C THR A 86 11.63 19.77 -5.33
N GLY A 87 11.09 19.31 -6.46
CA GLY A 87 11.42 19.83 -7.79
C GLY A 87 12.78 19.37 -8.34
N GLU A 88 13.49 18.45 -7.65
CA GLU A 88 14.83 17.99 -8.07
C GLU A 88 14.74 17.05 -9.27
N GLU A 89 15.35 17.41 -10.39
CA GLU A 89 15.27 16.70 -11.67
C GLU A 89 15.78 15.27 -11.62
N ILE A 90 16.72 14.94 -10.76
CA ILE A 90 17.23 13.58 -10.60
C ILE A 90 16.13 12.58 -10.25
N TYR A 91 15.12 12.99 -9.51
CA TYR A 91 13.99 12.15 -9.17
C TYR A 91 13.11 11.89 -10.40
N ARG A 92 12.83 12.93 -11.20
CA ARG A 92 12.08 12.76 -12.45
C ARG A 92 12.79 11.83 -13.41
N GLU A 93 14.10 12.01 -13.61
CA GLU A 93 14.92 11.17 -14.49
C GLU A 93 14.86 9.69 -14.09
N ASN A 94 15.03 9.38 -12.79
CA ASN A 94 14.93 8.00 -12.28
C ASN A 94 13.53 7.41 -12.46
N ALA A 95 12.49 8.19 -12.22
CA ALA A 95 11.10 7.75 -12.37
C ALA A 95 10.76 7.45 -13.83
N GLU A 96 11.18 8.31 -14.77
CA GLU A 96 10.97 8.13 -16.22
C GLU A 96 11.75 6.93 -16.76
N GLU A 97 12.97 6.72 -16.28
CA GLU A 97 13.78 5.55 -16.65
C GLU A 97 13.14 4.25 -16.17
N THR A 98 12.63 4.23 -14.92
CA THR A 98 11.89 3.09 -14.36
C THR A 98 10.66 2.76 -15.20
N GLU A 99 9.84 3.75 -15.54
CA GLU A 99 8.68 3.56 -16.42
C GLU A 99 9.05 2.96 -17.77
N GLY A 100 10.11 3.50 -18.41
CA GLY A 100 10.58 3.01 -19.72
C GLY A 100 11.03 1.55 -19.67
N LYS A 101 11.71 1.14 -18.60
CA LYS A 101 12.13 -0.26 -18.40
C LYS A 101 10.95 -1.22 -18.23
N LEU A 102 9.88 -0.78 -17.59
CA LEU A 102 8.67 -1.59 -17.37
C LEU A 102 7.92 -1.91 -18.69
N ASP A 103 8.22 -1.26 -19.81
CA ASP A 103 7.66 -1.62 -21.11
C ASP A 103 7.98 -3.07 -21.50
N ALA A 104 9.13 -3.61 -21.08
CA ALA A 104 9.47 -5.01 -21.27
C ALA A 104 8.52 -5.97 -20.54
N ALA A 105 8.08 -5.61 -19.33
CA ALA A 105 7.08 -6.36 -18.57
C ALA A 105 5.69 -6.22 -19.21
N LEU A 106 5.29 -5.01 -19.60
CA LEU A 106 3.98 -4.73 -20.21
C LEU A 106 3.75 -5.52 -21.51
N ASN A 107 4.83 -5.76 -22.28
CA ASN A 107 4.80 -6.50 -23.53
C ASN A 107 4.95 -8.02 -23.36
N ASN A 108 4.97 -8.55 -22.11
CA ASN A 108 5.14 -9.98 -21.86
C ASN A 108 3.96 -10.54 -21.07
N TYR A 109 3.06 -11.25 -21.73
CA TYR A 109 1.87 -11.85 -21.12
C TYR A 109 2.18 -12.69 -19.87
N TRP A 110 3.28 -13.45 -19.87
CA TRP A 110 3.59 -14.41 -18.80
C TRP A 110 4.07 -13.76 -17.50
N VAL A 111 4.54 -12.51 -17.55
CA VAL A 111 4.95 -11.75 -16.38
C VAL A 111 3.86 -10.81 -15.87
N MET A 112 2.78 -10.64 -16.64
CA MET A 112 1.62 -9.86 -16.22
C MET A 112 0.76 -10.69 -15.26
N ASP A 113 0.41 -10.09 -14.14
CA ASP A 113 -0.40 -10.66 -13.07
C ASP A 113 -1.34 -9.61 -12.47
N HIS A 114 -1.97 -9.89 -11.32
CA HIS A 114 -2.88 -8.95 -10.68
C HIS A 114 -2.18 -7.71 -10.11
N ASP A 115 -0.86 -7.72 -9.97
CA ASP A 115 -0.07 -6.60 -9.44
C ASP A 115 0.20 -5.49 -10.46
N SER A 116 -0.56 -5.46 -11.55
CA SER A 116 -0.49 -4.39 -12.55
C SER A 116 -0.71 -3.00 -11.94
N GLY A 117 -1.57 -2.88 -10.92
CA GLY A 117 -1.76 -1.62 -10.19
C GLY A 117 -0.48 -1.17 -9.48
N PHE A 118 0.20 -2.05 -8.76
CA PHE A 118 1.46 -1.75 -8.06
C PHE A 118 2.60 -1.33 -9.00
N ARG A 119 2.56 -1.76 -10.26
CA ARG A 119 3.59 -1.37 -11.25
C ARG A 119 3.24 -0.07 -11.98
N TRP A 120 2.00 0.13 -12.41
CA TRP A 120 1.66 1.24 -13.31
C TRP A 120 0.92 2.41 -12.65
N LEU A 121 0.32 2.26 -11.45
CA LEU A 121 -0.17 3.41 -10.69
C LEU A 121 1.00 4.30 -10.22
N PRO A 122 2.04 3.75 -9.56
CA PRO A 122 3.15 4.57 -9.08
C PRO A 122 4.05 5.13 -10.20
N THR A 123 4.01 4.56 -11.39
CA THR A 123 4.83 5.01 -12.53
C THR A 123 4.01 5.80 -13.53
N SER A 124 3.26 5.12 -14.40
CA SER A 124 2.58 5.74 -15.54
C SER A 124 1.43 6.65 -15.14
N VAL A 125 0.58 6.22 -14.18
CA VAL A 125 -0.50 7.09 -13.69
C VAL A 125 0.06 8.30 -12.95
N ALA A 126 1.07 8.10 -12.10
CA ALA A 126 1.73 9.20 -11.39
C ALA A 126 2.32 10.23 -12.36
N LYS A 127 3.06 9.79 -13.37
CA LYS A 127 3.61 10.67 -14.42
C LYS A 127 2.50 11.41 -15.17
N TYR A 128 1.48 10.68 -15.61
CA TYR A 128 0.36 11.30 -16.32
C TYR A 128 -0.33 12.38 -15.49
N ARG A 129 -0.60 12.11 -14.20
CA ARG A 129 -1.20 13.10 -13.28
C ARG A 129 -0.35 14.35 -13.10
N LEU A 130 0.98 14.20 -13.09
CA LEU A 130 1.91 15.33 -12.91
C LEU A 130 2.16 16.13 -14.20
N THR A 131 2.21 15.44 -15.36
CA THR A 131 2.76 16.03 -16.59
C THR A 131 1.76 16.06 -17.76
N GLY A 132 0.68 15.29 -17.68
CA GLY A 132 -0.24 15.09 -18.81
C GLY A 132 0.31 14.22 -19.93
N ASP A 133 1.40 13.46 -19.71
CA ASP A 133 2.08 12.65 -20.72
C ASP A 133 1.17 11.55 -21.28
N LYS A 134 0.85 11.65 -22.59
CA LYS A 134 -0.08 10.74 -23.26
C LYS A 134 0.50 9.34 -23.51
N LYS A 135 1.82 9.18 -23.51
CA LYS A 135 2.44 7.86 -23.61
C LYS A 135 2.28 7.10 -22.30
N SER A 136 2.44 7.79 -21.17
CA SER A 136 2.20 7.22 -19.84
C SER A 136 0.74 6.88 -19.63
N GLU A 137 -0.21 7.74 -20.05
CA GLU A 137 -1.64 7.42 -20.04
C GLU A 137 -1.92 6.11 -20.83
N ASN A 138 -1.37 5.98 -22.03
CA ASN A 138 -1.55 4.78 -22.85
C ASN A 138 -0.97 3.52 -22.18
N ARG A 139 0.23 3.58 -21.57
CA ARG A 139 0.81 2.48 -20.79
C ARG A 139 -0.11 2.03 -19.66
N ALA A 140 -0.60 2.98 -18.89
CA ALA A 140 -1.51 2.71 -17.77
C ALA A 140 -2.84 2.09 -18.25
N LEU A 141 -3.41 2.55 -19.37
CA LEU A 141 -4.61 1.96 -19.96
C LEU A 141 -4.38 0.54 -20.51
N MET A 142 -3.21 0.27 -21.09
CA MET A 142 -2.83 -1.10 -21.49
C MET A 142 -2.70 -2.02 -20.25
N ALA A 143 -2.07 -1.56 -19.19
CA ALA A 143 -1.96 -2.30 -17.93
C ALA A 143 -3.34 -2.53 -17.29
N ALA A 144 -4.22 -1.54 -17.30
CA ALA A 144 -5.59 -1.67 -16.82
C ALA A 144 -6.40 -2.68 -17.65
N SER A 145 -6.22 -2.69 -18.98
CA SER A 145 -6.87 -3.65 -19.87
C SER A 145 -6.37 -5.09 -19.60
N ASN A 146 -5.08 -5.25 -19.33
CA ASN A 146 -4.52 -6.55 -18.93
C ASN A 146 -5.12 -7.01 -17.58
N LEU A 147 -5.15 -6.13 -16.58
CA LEU A 147 -5.75 -6.43 -15.27
C LEU A 147 -7.24 -6.80 -15.40
N ALA A 148 -8.00 -6.05 -16.22
CA ALA A 148 -9.41 -6.35 -16.50
C ALA A 148 -9.58 -7.73 -17.19
N GLY A 149 -8.67 -8.10 -18.11
CA GLY A 149 -8.65 -9.39 -18.79
C GLY A 149 -8.45 -10.60 -17.86
N ARG A 150 -8.00 -10.38 -16.62
CA ARG A 150 -7.84 -11.42 -15.60
C ARG A 150 -9.13 -11.72 -14.80
N PHE A 151 -10.20 -10.98 -15.07
CA PHE A 151 -11.46 -11.16 -14.35
C PHE A 151 -12.14 -12.46 -14.74
N ASN A 152 -12.45 -13.29 -13.72
CA ASN A 152 -13.24 -14.50 -13.88
C ASN A 152 -14.71 -14.19 -13.56
N PRO A 153 -15.62 -14.24 -14.56
CA PRO A 153 -17.03 -13.90 -14.37
C PRO A 153 -17.83 -14.94 -13.59
N ALA A 154 -17.37 -16.20 -13.50
CA ALA A 154 -18.07 -17.25 -12.74
C ALA A 154 -18.04 -16.94 -11.23
N GLY A 155 -16.88 -16.54 -10.69
CA GLY A 155 -16.71 -16.21 -9.27
C GLY A 155 -16.62 -14.71 -8.99
N ASN A 156 -16.70 -13.84 -10.01
CA ASN A 156 -16.54 -12.37 -9.90
C ASN A 156 -15.23 -11.94 -9.21
N PHE A 157 -14.13 -12.58 -9.55
CA PHE A 157 -12.82 -12.27 -8.99
C PHE A 157 -11.76 -12.05 -10.07
N ILE A 158 -10.70 -11.32 -9.74
CA ILE A 158 -9.50 -11.16 -10.58
C ILE A 158 -8.52 -12.26 -10.18
N VAL A 159 -8.08 -13.05 -11.16
CA VAL A 159 -7.10 -14.12 -10.98
C VAL A 159 -5.72 -13.51 -10.65
N ALA A 160 -5.13 -13.97 -9.55
CA ALA A 160 -3.87 -13.40 -9.07
C ALA A 160 -2.70 -13.69 -10.01
N TRP A 161 -2.42 -14.96 -10.29
CA TRP A 161 -1.25 -15.39 -11.07
C TRP A 161 -1.63 -16.27 -12.25
N ASN A 162 -0.71 -16.40 -13.19
CA ASN A 162 -0.88 -17.31 -14.31
C ASN A 162 -0.71 -18.77 -13.84
N GLY A 163 -1.58 -19.66 -14.33
CA GLY A 163 -1.59 -21.09 -13.98
C GLY A 163 -0.64 -21.97 -14.81
N ASN A 164 0.42 -21.38 -15.39
CA ASN A 164 1.36 -22.12 -16.25
C ASN A 164 2.16 -23.20 -15.51
N THR A 165 2.47 -22.99 -14.23
CA THR A 165 3.20 -23.95 -13.39
C THR A 165 2.28 -24.77 -12.48
N ASP A 166 1.14 -24.22 -12.09
CA ASP A 166 0.12 -24.87 -11.25
C ASP A 166 -1.27 -24.38 -11.67
N LYS A 167 -2.04 -25.26 -12.31
CA LYS A 167 -3.37 -24.93 -12.84
C LYS A 167 -4.37 -24.48 -11.77
N ARG A 168 -4.16 -24.83 -10.48
CA ARG A 168 -4.99 -24.34 -9.37
C ARG A 168 -4.93 -22.81 -9.25
N ARG A 169 -3.82 -22.19 -9.65
CA ARG A 169 -3.65 -20.73 -9.62
C ARG A 169 -4.65 -19.99 -10.50
N ASN A 170 -5.27 -20.64 -11.48
CA ASN A 170 -6.35 -20.04 -12.28
C ASN A 170 -7.61 -19.73 -11.46
N GLY A 171 -7.74 -20.30 -10.25
CA GLY A 171 -8.80 -20.00 -9.29
C GLY A 171 -8.34 -19.16 -8.09
N TRP A 172 -7.09 -18.71 -8.03
CA TRP A 172 -6.60 -18.00 -6.86
C TRP A 172 -6.83 -16.49 -6.98
N ALA A 173 -7.42 -15.93 -5.92
CA ALA A 173 -7.46 -14.49 -5.67
C ALA A 173 -6.72 -14.17 -4.37
N ILE A 174 -6.17 -12.98 -4.26
CA ILE A 174 -5.33 -12.54 -3.14
C ILE A 174 -5.80 -11.17 -2.69
N ILE A 175 -5.79 -10.93 -1.38
CA ILE A 175 -6.27 -9.67 -0.79
C ILE A 175 -5.54 -8.43 -1.34
N ASP A 176 -4.27 -8.57 -1.73
CA ASP A 176 -3.40 -7.55 -2.31
C ASP A 176 -4.03 -6.91 -3.57
N CYS A 177 -4.90 -7.66 -4.29
CA CYS A 177 -5.61 -7.16 -5.45
C CYS A 177 -6.48 -5.93 -5.14
N THR A 178 -6.92 -5.76 -3.89
CA THR A 178 -7.69 -4.58 -3.50
C THR A 178 -6.92 -3.27 -3.69
N MET A 179 -5.59 -3.31 -3.60
CA MET A 179 -4.70 -2.17 -3.90
C MET A 179 -4.41 -2.00 -5.40
N ASN A 180 -4.76 -2.98 -6.22
CA ASN A 180 -4.60 -2.91 -7.68
C ASN A 180 -5.88 -2.42 -8.38
N LEU A 181 -7.03 -2.44 -7.71
CA LEU A 181 -8.31 -1.96 -8.25
C LEU A 181 -8.32 -0.46 -8.62
N PRO A 182 -7.59 0.43 -7.91
CA PRO A 182 -7.50 1.84 -8.31
C PRO A 182 -7.06 2.04 -9.76
N LEU A 183 -6.25 1.14 -10.34
CA LEU A 183 -5.91 1.21 -11.76
C LEU A 183 -7.14 1.07 -12.67
N LEU A 184 -8.10 0.22 -12.29
CA LEU A 184 -9.35 0.06 -13.03
C LEU A 184 -10.30 1.25 -12.81
N TYR A 185 -10.40 1.78 -11.59
CA TYR A 185 -11.17 2.99 -11.32
C TYR A 185 -10.64 4.18 -12.12
N TRP A 186 -9.31 4.36 -12.11
CA TRP A 186 -8.64 5.39 -12.91
C TRP A 186 -8.90 5.20 -14.42
N ALA A 187 -8.81 3.98 -14.95
CA ALA A 187 -9.10 3.72 -16.36
C ALA A 187 -10.56 4.05 -16.73
N TYR A 188 -11.51 3.78 -15.84
CA TYR A 188 -12.90 4.24 -16.00
C TYR A 188 -12.99 5.77 -16.04
N GLU A 189 -12.32 6.48 -15.13
CA GLU A 189 -12.29 7.94 -15.07
C GLU A 189 -11.73 8.56 -16.36
N GLN A 190 -10.71 7.93 -16.96
CA GLN A 190 -10.09 8.44 -18.20
C GLN A 190 -10.90 8.13 -19.46
N THR A 191 -11.54 6.96 -19.53
CA THR A 191 -12.15 6.46 -20.77
C THR A 191 -13.68 6.57 -20.80
N GLY A 192 -14.32 6.63 -19.64
CA GLY A 192 -15.78 6.49 -19.49
C GLY A 192 -16.27 5.04 -19.75
N ASP A 193 -15.38 4.07 -19.95
CA ASP A 193 -15.75 2.67 -20.21
C ASP A 193 -16.19 1.97 -18.92
N PRO A 194 -17.49 1.63 -18.76
CA PRO A 194 -18.01 1.07 -17.53
C PRO A 194 -17.48 -0.34 -17.20
N ARG A 195 -16.85 -1.04 -18.15
CA ARG A 195 -16.28 -2.37 -17.91
C ARG A 195 -15.26 -2.33 -16.78
N TYR A 196 -14.39 -1.33 -16.76
CA TYR A 196 -13.37 -1.18 -15.71
C TYR A 196 -14.00 -1.02 -14.33
N TYR A 197 -14.99 -0.14 -14.21
CA TYR A 197 -15.71 0.08 -12.97
C TYR A 197 -16.46 -1.17 -12.48
N HIS A 198 -17.13 -1.89 -13.40
CA HIS A 198 -17.88 -3.09 -13.05
C HIS A 198 -16.96 -4.21 -12.59
N ILE A 199 -15.83 -4.44 -13.26
CA ILE A 199 -14.84 -5.46 -12.88
C ILE A 199 -14.28 -5.14 -11.48
N ALA A 200 -13.84 -3.90 -11.26
CA ALA A 200 -13.28 -3.48 -9.98
C ALA A 200 -14.28 -3.66 -8.83
N THR A 201 -15.52 -3.18 -9.01
CA THR A 201 -16.55 -3.28 -7.97
C THR A 201 -17.01 -4.72 -7.71
N LYS A 202 -17.11 -5.57 -8.74
CA LYS A 202 -17.43 -6.98 -8.56
C LYS A 202 -16.35 -7.72 -7.80
N HIS A 203 -15.07 -7.47 -8.13
CA HIS A 203 -13.96 -8.06 -7.37
C HIS A 203 -13.95 -7.55 -5.92
N ALA A 204 -14.14 -6.26 -5.68
CA ALA A 204 -14.21 -5.70 -4.33
C ALA A 204 -15.37 -6.30 -3.50
N ASP A 205 -16.55 -6.49 -4.11
CA ASP A 205 -17.70 -7.14 -3.46
C ASP A 205 -17.41 -8.60 -3.09
N THR A 206 -16.78 -9.35 -4.00
CA THR A 206 -16.32 -10.73 -3.74
C THR A 206 -15.26 -10.73 -2.63
N ALA A 207 -14.35 -9.76 -2.63
CA ALA A 207 -13.30 -9.66 -1.62
C ALA A 207 -13.86 -9.43 -0.21
N ILE A 208 -14.92 -8.64 -0.04
CA ILE A 208 -15.61 -8.50 1.25
C ILE A 208 -16.05 -9.87 1.79
N GLN A 209 -16.68 -10.67 0.95
CA GLN A 209 -17.26 -11.96 1.35
C GLN A 209 -16.20 -13.05 1.55
N ALA A 210 -15.21 -13.10 0.65
CA ALA A 210 -14.24 -14.17 0.63
C ALA A 210 -13.07 -13.96 1.59
N PHE A 211 -12.62 -12.71 1.78
CA PHE A 211 -11.41 -12.43 2.53
C PHE A 211 -11.67 -11.91 3.95
N ILE A 212 -12.70 -11.10 4.18
CA ILE A 212 -12.91 -10.45 5.47
C ILE A 212 -13.71 -11.36 6.41
N ARG A 213 -13.13 -11.68 7.57
CA ARG A 213 -13.76 -12.48 8.61
C ARG A 213 -14.69 -11.63 9.47
N GLU A 214 -15.50 -12.30 10.30
CA GLU A 214 -16.44 -11.63 11.21
C GLU A 214 -15.74 -10.70 12.20
N ASP A 215 -14.54 -11.06 12.65
CA ASP A 215 -13.72 -10.26 13.57
C ASP A 215 -12.99 -9.07 12.89
N GLY A 216 -13.10 -8.91 11.57
CA GLY A 216 -12.42 -7.88 10.81
C GLY A 216 -11.04 -8.27 10.28
N SER A 217 -10.53 -9.45 10.66
CA SER A 217 -9.27 -9.95 10.13
C SER A 217 -9.40 -10.41 8.68
N ALA A 218 -8.32 -10.29 7.90
CA ALA A 218 -8.28 -10.65 6.49
C ALA A 218 -7.62 -12.03 6.27
N ARG A 219 -8.16 -12.81 5.31
CA ARG A 219 -7.46 -13.95 4.71
C ARG A 219 -6.47 -13.44 3.67
N HIS A 220 -5.38 -14.17 3.46
CA HIS A 220 -4.42 -13.80 2.42
C HIS A 220 -4.85 -14.31 1.04
N ILE A 221 -4.93 -15.62 0.85
CA ILE A 221 -5.24 -16.27 -0.43
C ILE A 221 -6.55 -17.05 -0.31
N VAL A 222 -7.43 -16.89 -1.30
CA VAL A 222 -8.65 -17.69 -1.46
C VAL A 222 -8.61 -18.39 -2.80
N GLU A 223 -8.86 -19.71 -2.78
CA GLU A 223 -9.01 -20.55 -3.97
C GLU A 223 -10.48 -20.70 -4.31
N PHE A 224 -10.83 -20.30 -5.51
CA PHE A 224 -12.13 -20.52 -6.14
C PHE A 224 -12.03 -21.66 -7.14
N ASP A 225 -13.13 -22.33 -7.39
CA ASP A 225 -13.27 -23.16 -8.59
C ASP A 225 -13.36 -22.21 -9.81
N PRO A 226 -12.44 -22.29 -10.78
CA PRO A 226 -12.42 -21.36 -11.89
C PRO A 226 -13.60 -21.53 -12.88
N VAL A 227 -14.33 -22.63 -12.80
CA VAL A 227 -15.48 -22.94 -13.67
C VAL A 227 -16.80 -22.55 -13.02
N THR A 228 -17.00 -22.92 -11.74
CA THR A 228 -18.26 -22.66 -11.03
C THR A 228 -18.25 -21.34 -10.26
N GLY A 229 -17.05 -20.85 -9.86
CA GLY A 229 -16.90 -19.67 -9.02
C GLY A 229 -17.06 -19.94 -7.53
N ASP A 230 -17.25 -21.18 -7.11
CA ASP A 230 -17.40 -21.56 -5.70
C ASP A 230 -16.07 -21.42 -4.94
N ILE A 231 -16.15 -21.05 -3.66
CA ILE A 231 -14.97 -20.99 -2.79
C ILE A 231 -14.60 -22.41 -2.34
N ASN A 232 -13.41 -22.87 -2.72
CA ASN A 232 -12.89 -24.19 -2.34
C ASN A 232 -12.21 -24.12 -0.95
N ARG A 233 -11.27 -23.20 -0.76
CA ARG A 233 -10.48 -23.10 0.47
C ARG A 233 -9.72 -21.78 0.56
N SER A 234 -9.02 -21.56 1.69
CA SER A 234 -8.07 -20.46 1.87
C SER A 234 -6.73 -20.96 2.38
N TYR A 235 -5.68 -20.16 2.11
CA TYR A 235 -4.30 -20.45 2.52
C TYR A 235 -3.75 -19.32 3.39
N GLY A 236 -2.79 -19.64 4.27
CA GLY A 236 -2.05 -18.66 5.07
C GLY A 236 -1.17 -17.76 4.19
N GLY A 237 -0.65 -18.32 3.10
CA GLY A 237 0.22 -17.57 2.17
C GLY A 237 1.48 -17.07 2.87
N GLN A 238 1.69 -15.75 2.88
CA GLN A 238 2.84 -15.11 3.51
C GLN A 238 2.71 -14.94 5.03
N GLY A 239 1.55 -15.28 5.63
CA GLY A 239 1.33 -15.24 7.06
C GLY A 239 1.86 -16.48 7.80
N TYR A 240 1.75 -16.46 9.13
CA TYR A 240 2.25 -17.49 10.03
C TYR A 240 1.65 -18.88 9.77
N ALA A 241 0.32 -18.95 9.61
CA ALA A 241 -0.37 -20.22 9.44
C ALA A 241 -1.72 -20.06 8.72
N LYS A 242 -2.34 -21.20 8.36
CA LYS A 242 -3.71 -21.20 7.89
C LYS A 242 -4.64 -20.62 8.98
N GLY A 243 -5.43 -19.62 8.63
CA GLY A 243 -6.34 -18.96 9.57
C GLY A 243 -5.70 -17.85 10.40
N SER A 244 -4.41 -17.59 10.26
CA SER A 244 -3.72 -16.47 10.91
C SER A 244 -4.10 -15.11 10.29
N SER A 245 -3.47 -14.05 10.76
CA SER A 245 -3.73 -12.68 10.31
C SER A 245 -2.43 -11.99 9.91
N TRP A 246 -1.97 -12.30 8.70
CA TRP A 246 -0.81 -11.65 8.09
C TRP A 246 -1.02 -10.12 8.02
N THR A 247 -0.14 -9.38 8.69
CA THR A 247 -0.37 -7.95 8.96
C THR A 247 -0.37 -7.10 7.70
N ARG A 248 0.49 -7.41 6.73
CA ARG A 248 0.51 -6.69 5.45
C ARG A 248 -0.76 -6.98 4.63
N GLY A 249 -1.28 -8.21 4.63
CA GLY A 249 -2.58 -8.51 4.03
C GLY A 249 -3.73 -7.76 4.68
N GLN A 250 -3.67 -7.57 6.00
CA GLN A 250 -4.60 -6.74 6.74
C GLN A 250 -4.49 -5.26 6.30
N SER A 251 -3.25 -4.76 6.12
CA SER A 251 -2.99 -3.39 5.65
C SER A 251 -3.49 -3.17 4.21
N TRP A 252 -3.30 -4.17 3.33
CA TRP A 252 -3.83 -4.13 1.96
C TRP A 252 -5.36 -4.04 1.94
N ALA A 253 -6.03 -4.83 2.78
CA ALA A 253 -7.48 -4.76 2.92
C ALA A 253 -7.94 -3.38 3.42
N LEU A 254 -7.32 -2.85 4.48
CA LEU A 254 -7.63 -1.56 5.05
C LEU A 254 -7.51 -0.45 4.00
N TYR A 255 -6.36 -0.33 3.36
CA TYR A 255 -6.11 0.74 2.40
C TYR A 255 -6.91 0.53 1.11
N GLY A 256 -6.95 -0.70 0.58
CA GLY A 256 -7.67 -1.02 -0.65
C GLY A 256 -9.18 -0.78 -0.56
N PHE A 257 -9.85 -1.13 0.55
CA PHE A 257 -11.27 -0.79 0.75
C PHE A 257 -11.50 0.70 0.97
N THR A 258 -10.58 1.39 1.64
CA THR A 258 -10.62 2.86 1.76
C THR A 258 -10.56 3.49 0.37
N LEU A 259 -9.64 3.07 -0.49
CA LEU A 259 -9.52 3.55 -1.87
C LEU A 259 -10.76 3.21 -2.71
N SER A 260 -11.29 1.99 -2.58
CA SER A 260 -12.54 1.60 -3.25
C SER A 260 -13.71 2.49 -2.84
N PHE A 261 -13.79 2.93 -1.57
CA PHE A 261 -14.76 3.93 -1.14
C PHE A 261 -14.48 5.30 -1.76
N LEU A 262 -13.23 5.74 -1.77
CA LEU A 262 -12.87 7.06 -2.32
C LEU A 262 -13.27 7.19 -3.80
N HIS A 263 -13.10 6.13 -4.60
CA HIS A 263 -13.47 6.12 -6.02
C HIS A 263 -14.97 5.92 -6.28
N THR A 264 -15.66 5.14 -5.43
CA THR A 264 -17.04 4.70 -5.76
C THR A 264 -18.11 5.33 -4.89
N LYS A 265 -17.76 5.86 -3.72
CA LYS A 265 -18.67 6.37 -2.67
C LYS A 265 -19.69 5.33 -2.18
N LYS A 266 -19.41 4.03 -2.34
CA LYS A 266 -20.30 2.96 -1.87
C LYS A 266 -20.03 2.66 -0.40
N GLU A 267 -20.99 2.91 0.46
CA GLU A 267 -20.90 2.80 1.93
C GLU A 267 -20.37 1.43 2.40
N ARG A 268 -20.71 0.34 1.71
CA ARG A 268 -20.21 -1.00 2.08
C ARG A 268 -18.69 -1.12 2.08
N TYR A 269 -17.99 -0.33 1.24
CA TYR A 269 -16.51 -0.30 1.26
C TYR A 269 -15.98 0.51 2.44
N LEU A 270 -16.66 1.60 2.82
CA LEU A 270 -16.33 2.36 4.02
C LEU A 270 -16.55 1.51 5.28
N ASP A 271 -17.72 0.86 5.40
CA ASP A 271 -18.02 -0.02 6.55
C ASP A 271 -17.00 -1.16 6.65
N THR A 272 -16.57 -1.72 5.52
CA THR A 272 -15.54 -2.76 5.49
C THR A 272 -14.17 -2.20 5.89
N ALA A 273 -13.77 -1.06 5.37
CA ALA A 273 -12.52 -0.40 5.74
C ALA A 273 -12.48 -0.07 7.23
N GLU A 274 -13.56 0.47 7.80
CA GLU A 274 -13.69 0.74 9.23
C GLU A 274 -13.57 -0.55 10.07
N LYS A 275 -14.24 -1.64 9.64
CA LYS A 275 -14.18 -2.94 10.33
C LYS A 275 -12.75 -3.51 10.35
N VAL A 276 -12.06 -3.45 9.21
CA VAL A 276 -10.68 -3.91 9.07
C VAL A 276 -9.72 -3.03 9.88
N ALA A 277 -9.94 -1.71 9.89
CA ALA A 277 -9.15 -0.75 10.67
C ALA A 277 -9.32 -0.96 12.17
N ASP A 278 -10.55 -1.16 12.64
CA ASP A 278 -10.84 -1.40 14.06
C ASP A 278 -10.13 -2.68 14.57
N TYR A 279 -10.14 -3.75 13.75
CA TYR A 279 -9.36 -4.96 14.06
C TYR A 279 -7.86 -4.67 14.09
N PHE A 280 -7.30 -4.03 13.05
CA PHE A 280 -5.89 -3.71 12.98
C PHE A 280 -5.42 -2.91 14.20
N ILE A 281 -6.16 -1.84 14.54
CA ILE A 281 -5.85 -0.96 15.67
C ILE A 281 -5.88 -1.72 17.00
N SER A 282 -6.85 -2.63 17.18
CA SER A 282 -6.94 -3.44 18.41
C SER A 282 -5.76 -4.39 18.60
N CYS A 283 -5.02 -4.69 17.51
CA CYS A 283 -3.86 -5.58 17.52
C CYS A 283 -2.52 -4.84 17.55
N ILE A 284 -2.48 -3.50 17.49
CA ILE A 284 -1.21 -2.74 17.54
C ILE A 284 -0.53 -2.95 18.88
N PRO A 285 0.70 -3.50 18.93
CA PRO A 285 1.44 -3.68 20.17
C PRO A 285 1.75 -2.36 20.88
N GLU A 286 2.07 -2.43 22.17
CA GLU A 286 2.47 -1.26 22.95
C GLU A 286 3.69 -0.54 22.34
N SER A 287 4.62 -1.30 21.75
CA SER A 287 5.79 -0.78 21.01
C SER A 287 5.45 0.13 19.83
N GLY A 288 4.27 -0.04 19.22
CA GLY A 288 3.88 0.59 17.95
C GLY A 288 4.49 -0.06 16.71
N LEU A 289 5.44 -0.99 16.84
CA LEU A 289 5.98 -1.79 15.74
C LEU A 289 5.05 -2.97 15.44
N ILE A 290 4.87 -3.30 14.18
CA ILE A 290 3.88 -4.29 13.74
C ILE A 290 4.56 -5.63 13.49
N PRO A 291 4.09 -6.75 14.10
CA PRO A 291 4.61 -8.08 13.83
C PRO A 291 4.28 -8.53 12.41
N VAL A 292 4.96 -9.56 11.90
CA VAL A 292 4.66 -10.14 10.56
C VAL A 292 3.23 -10.70 10.51
N ASP A 293 2.76 -11.29 11.61
CA ASP A 293 1.40 -11.81 11.73
C ASP A 293 0.86 -11.51 13.13
N PHE A 294 -0.37 -10.98 13.24
CA PHE A 294 -1.00 -10.70 14.56
C PHE A 294 -1.25 -11.94 15.41
N ARG A 295 -1.10 -13.14 14.85
CA ARG A 295 -1.27 -14.42 15.53
C ARG A 295 0.01 -15.24 15.56
N GLN A 296 1.17 -14.62 15.29
CA GLN A 296 2.46 -15.29 15.46
C GLN A 296 2.74 -15.60 16.96
N PRO A 297 3.61 -16.58 17.27
CA PRO A 297 4.02 -16.86 18.65
C PRO A 297 4.56 -15.63 19.36
N SER A 298 4.29 -15.51 20.66
CA SER A 298 4.69 -14.33 21.46
C SER A 298 6.20 -14.18 21.68
N ASP A 299 6.97 -15.23 21.45
CA ASP A 299 8.44 -15.26 21.49
C ASP A 299 9.07 -14.97 20.12
N CYS A 300 8.25 -14.75 19.07
CA CYS A 300 8.71 -14.35 17.74
C CYS A 300 8.82 -12.81 17.69
N ASP A 301 10.03 -12.32 17.37
CA ASP A 301 10.37 -10.89 17.28
C ASP A 301 10.40 -10.36 15.85
N TRP A 302 9.87 -11.11 14.89
CA TRP A 302 9.82 -10.69 13.50
C TRP A 302 8.76 -9.61 13.28
N GLU A 303 9.19 -8.51 12.66
CA GLU A 303 8.39 -7.32 12.40
C GLU A 303 8.19 -7.10 10.90
N ASP A 304 7.17 -6.31 10.56
CA ASP A 304 6.91 -5.88 9.20
C ASP A 304 6.57 -4.38 9.17
N ASP A 305 7.60 -3.55 9.05
CA ASP A 305 7.50 -2.10 8.93
C ASP A 305 6.62 -1.67 7.77
N ILE A 306 6.57 -2.49 6.70
CA ILE A 306 5.72 -2.23 5.55
C ILE A 306 4.26 -2.24 5.95
N ALA A 307 3.86 -3.23 6.77
CA ALA A 307 2.48 -3.33 7.23
C ALA A 307 2.07 -2.07 8.02
N ALA A 308 2.99 -1.55 8.85
CA ALA A 308 2.77 -0.31 9.58
C ALA A 308 2.62 0.90 8.64
N ALA A 309 3.52 1.04 7.65
CA ALA A 309 3.52 2.15 6.71
C ALA A 309 2.27 2.17 5.82
N VAL A 310 1.89 1.00 5.26
CA VAL A 310 0.67 0.85 4.44
C VAL A 310 -0.59 1.12 5.25
N ALA A 311 -0.68 0.54 6.47
CA ALA A 311 -1.81 0.77 7.35
C ALA A 311 -1.93 2.26 7.73
N ALA A 312 -0.80 2.93 7.98
CA ALA A 312 -0.78 4.37 8.26
C ALA A 312 -1.33 5.18 7.09
N CYS A 313 -0.93 4.89 5.84
CA CYS A 313 -1.52 5.52 4.65
C CYS A 313 -3.03 5.33 4.59
N GLY A 314 -3.50 4.10 4.77
CA GLY A 314 -4.93 3.77 4.77
C GLY A 314 -5.70 4.46 5.90
N LEU A 315 -5.17 4.49 7.13
CA LEU A 315 -5.78 5.13 8.29
C LEU A 315 -5.84 6.65 8.14
N ILE A 316 -4.81 7.29 7.57
CA ILE A 316 -4.83 8.74 7.29
C ILE A 316 -5.95 9.06 6.29
N GLU A 317 -6.10 8.30 5.20
CA GLU A 317 -7.18 8.51 4.25
C GLU A 317 -8.56 8.21 4.87
N LEU A 318 -8.67 7.10 5.60
CA LEU A 318 -9.90 6.72 6.27
C LEU A 318 -10.34 7.76 7.31
N SER A 319 -9.39 8.39 8.03
CA SER A 319 -9.67 9.45 9.00
C SER A 319 -10.37 10.68 8.39
N LYS A 320 -10.17 10.91 7.08
CA LYS A 320 -10.81 12.05 6.36
C LYS A 320 -12.29 11.79 6.10
N VAL A 321 -12.70 10.52 5.94
CA VAL A 321 -14.02 10.11 5.44
C VAL A 321 -14.85 9.25 6.40
N ALA A 322 -14.25 8.69 7.43
CA ALA A 322 -14.90 7.85 8.43
C ALA A 322 -15.97 8.60 9.25
N LYS A 323 -16.75 7.86 10.03
CA LYS A 323 -17.70 8.41 11.01
C LYS A 323 -16.96 9.36 11.96
N GLU A 324 -17.56 10.53 12.24
CA GLU A 324 -16.89 11.64 12.95
C GLU A 324 -16.20 11.21 14.24
N TRP A 325 -16.84 10.33 15.03
CA TRP A 325 -16.30 9.84 16.30
C TRP A 325 -15.10 8.89 16.15
N LYS A 326 -14.82 8.36 14.94
CA LYS A 326 -13.68 7.47 14.65
C LYS A 326 -12.47 8.21 14.06
N LYS A 327 -12.68 9.35 13.40
CA LYS A 327 -11.64 10.07 12.64
C LYS A 327 -10.35 10.26 13.41
N GLN A 328 -10.46 10.77 14.63
CA GLN A 328 -9.29 11.08 15.45
C GLN A 328 -8.53 9.80 15.86
N SER A 329 -9.25 8.73 16.24
CA SER A 329 -8.61 7.47 16.65
C SER A 329 -7.82 6.82 15.51
N TYR A 330 -8.31 6.93 14.26
CA TYR A 330 -7.59 6.43 13.09
C TYR A 330 -6.33 7.23 12.82
N LEU A 331 -6.41 8.56 12.88
CA LEU A 331 -5.24 9.42 12.73
C LEU A 331 -4.21 9.19 13.85
N ASP A 332 -4.65 9.08 15.10
CA ASP A 332 -3.76 8.83 16.25
C ASP A 332 -3.03 7.50 16.12
N ALA A 333 -3.72 6.45 15.66
CA ALA A 333 -3.11 5.14 15.42
C ALA A 333 -2.05 5.20 14.30
N ALA A 334 -2.33 5.90 13.20
CA ALA A 334 -1.37 6.10 12.13
C ALA A 334 -0.13 6.84 12.62
N VAL A 335 -0.31 7.96 13.30
CA VAL A 335 0.80 8.77 13.84
C VAL A 335 1.63 7.98 14.86
N ARG A 336 0.97 7.17 15.72
CA ARG A 336 1.68 6.31 16.69
C ARG A 336 2.61 5.32 16.00
N MET A 337 2.13 4.63 14.96
CA MET A 337 2.96 3.68 14.20
C MET A 337 4.10 4.39 13.47
N LEU A 338 3.83 5.51 12.80
CA LEU A 338 4.86 6.26 12.08
C LEU A 338 5.94 6.83 13.00
N LYS A 339 5.58 7.30 14.21
CA LYS A 339 6.55 7.71 15.23
C LYS A 339 7.39 6.53 15.72
N ALA A 340 6.77 5.36 15.90
CA ALA A 340 7.51 4.15 16.27
C ALA A 340 8.50 3.72 15.19
N LEU A 341 8.13 3.83 13.90
CA LEU A 341 9.05 3.60 12.80
C LEU A 341 10.21 4.61 12.78
N ASP A 342 9.92 5.93 12.90
CA ASP A 342 10.94 6.99 12.94
C ASP A 342 11.98 6.74 14.06
N GLU A 343 11.51 6.35 15.24
CA GLU A 343 12.35 6.21 16.43
C GLU A 343 13.14 4.89 16.47
N LYS A 344 12.61 3.79 15.89
CA LYS A 344 13.11 2.44 16.16
C LYS A 344 13.56 1.66 14.93
N SER A 345 13.17 2.09 13.74
CA SER A 345 13.41 1.37 12.50
C SER A 345 13.98 2.22 11.38
N CYS A 346 13.78 3.55 11.41
CA CYS A 346 14.28 4.41 10.33
C CYS A 346 15.78 4.64 10.42
N ASN A 347 16.44 4.48 9.28
CA ASN A 347 17.84 4.82 9.07
C ASN A 347 17.95 6.05 8.17
N TYR A 348 18.45 7.16 8.69
CA TYR A 348 18.67 8.41 7.94
C TYR A 348 20.12 8.64 7.52
N ASP A 349 21.03 7.67 7.74
CA ASP A 349 22.41 7.77 7.24
C ASP A 349 22.41 7.67 5.70
N SER A 350 22.91 8.70 5.03
CA SER A 350 23.02 8.74 3.57
C SER A 350 24.02 7.73 2.98
N LYS A 351 24.80 7.03 3.82
CA LYS A 351 25.68 5.96 3.40
C LYS A 351 24.93 4.65 3.09
N THR A 352 23.70 4.52 3.55
CA THR A 352 22.81 3.40 3.24
C THR A 352 21.68 3.87 2.31
N ASP A 353 21.07 2.94 1.56
CA ASP A 353 20.07 3.26 0.56
C ASP A 353 18.62 3.21 1.07
N TYR A 354 18.34 2.55 2.17
CA TYR A 354 17.00 2.32 2.70
C TYR A 354 16.64 3.21 3.89
N LEU A 355 15.36 3.45 4.07
CA LEU A 355 14.80 4.11 5.26
C LEU A 355 14.41 3.07 6.33
N LEU A 356 13.59 2.07 5.98
CA LEU A 356 13.07 1.08 6.93
C LEU A 356 13.93 -0.18 6.96
N GLU A 357 14.29 -0.62 8.17
CA GLU A 357 15.21 -1.73 8.38
C GLU A 357 14.53 -3.08 8.66
N ARG A 358 13.27 -3.08 9.16
CA ARG A 358 12.61 -4.27 9.70
C ARG A 358 11.40 -4.71 8.89
N CYS A 359 11.60 -4.85 7.58
CA CYS A 359 10.59 -5.41 6.69
C CYS A 359 10.74 -6.95 6.62
N THR A 360 9.63 -7.66 6.41
CA THR A 360 9.64 -9.11 6.21
C THR A 360 8.77 -9.48 5.01
N ALA A 361 9.32 -10.20 4.02
CA ALA A 361 8.59 -10.56 2.82
C ALA A 361 7.49 -11.60 3.13
N ALA A 362 7.83 -12.71 3.78
CA ALA A 362 6.88 -13.71 4.23
C ALA A 362 7.36 -14.37 5.53
N TYR A 363 6.41 -14.81 6.36
CA TYR A 363 6.71 -15.47 7.63
C TYR A 363 7.53 -16.78 7.48
N GLY A 364 7.28 -17.51 6.39
CA GLY A 364 7.98 -18.77 6.12
C GLY A 364 9.33 -18.65 5.42
N ASP A 365 9.80 -17.44 5.13
CA ASP A 365 11.11 -17.22 4.50
C ASP A 365 12.25 -17.40 5.50
N GLU A 366 13.47 -17.58 4.99
CA GLU A 366 14.67 -17.68 5.83
C GLU A 366 15.12 -16.32 6.40
N LYS A 367 14.80 -15.22 5.71
CA LYS A 367 15.20 -13.86 6.11
C LYS A 367 14.02 -13.07 6.60
N HIS A 368 14.20 -12.40 7.73
CA HIS A 368 13.26 -11.50 8.36
C HIS A 368 13.97 -10.21 8.78
N ASN A 369 13.22 -9.14 9.02
CA ASN A 369 13.76 -7.86 9.49
C ASN A 369 14.87 -7.32 8.58
N PHE A 370 14.59 -7.12 7.30
CA PHE A 370 15.53 -6.58 6.30
C PHE A 370 14.87 -5.53 5.41
N PRO A 371 15.63 -4.60 4.81
CA PRO A 371 15.08 -3.52 4.01
C PRO A 371 14.41 -4.00 2.73
N ILE A 372 13.21 -3.47 2.43
CA ILE A 372 12.47 -3.71 1.19
C ILE A 372 11.90 -2.37 0.69
N VAL A 373 12.14 -2.03 -0.58
CA VAL A 373 11.90 -0.71 -1.18
C VAL A 373 10.47 -0.15 -1.00
N TYR A 374 9.44 -1.00 -1.04
CA TYR A 374 8.07 -0.50 -0.92
C TYR A 374 7.67 -0.16 0.53
N GLY A 375 8.45 -0.58 1.51
CA GLY A 375 8.36 -0.05 2.87
C GLY A 375 8.67 1.44 2.87
N ASP A 376 9.80 1.82 2.28
CA ASP A 376 10.22 3.21 2.15
C ASP A 376 9.21 4.04 1.35
N TYR A 377 8.70 3.48 0.23
CA TYR A 377 7.66 4.12 -0.56
C TYR A 377 6.43 4.50 0.26
N TYR A 378 5.85 3.55 1.02
CA TYR A 378 4.66 3.83 1.83
C TYR A 378 4.95 4.69 3.05
N TYR A 379 6.13 4.59 3.63
CA TYR A 379 6.55 5.47 4.71
C TYR A 379 6.63 6.93 4.23
N ILE A 380 7.26 7.18 3.09
CA ILE A 380 7.32 8.50 2.45
C ILE A 380 5.90 8.99 2.13
N GLU A 381 5.05 8.15 1.52
CA GLU A 381 3.67 8.50 1.22
C GLU A 381 2.91 8.93 2.47
N ALA A 382 3.03 8.19 3.58
CA ALA A 382 2.36 8.51 4.83
C ALA A 382 2.84 9.86 5.41
N ILE A 383 4.14 10.13 5.37
CA ILE A 383 4.71 11.41 5.83
C ILE A 383 4.22 12.56 4.94
N TRP A 384 4.21 12.40 3.60
CA TRP A 384 3.67 13.42 2.68
C TRP A 384 2.18 13.67 2.87
N LYS A 385 1.40 12.66 3.23
CA LYS A 385 -0.02 12.84 3.61
C LYS A 385 -0.20 13.70 4.86
N LEU A 386 0.69 13.59 5.84
CA LEU A 386 0.65 14.40 7.06
C LEU A 386 1.15 15.83 6.84
N THR A 387 2.09 16.05 5.91
CA THR A 387 2.66 17.38 5.60
C THR A 387 1.90 18.12 4.50
N GLY A 388 1.02 17.44 3.76
CA GLY A 388 0.29 17.99 2.62
C GLY A 388 1.10 18.07 1.33
N GLU A 389 2.23 17.37 1.25
CA GLU A 389 3.10 17.29 0.07
C GLU A 389 2.78 16.09 -0.83
N GLU A 390 1.76 15.31 -0.49
CA GLU A 390 1.43 14.07 -1.18
C GLU A 390 1.13 14.24 -2.67
N LEU A 391 1.58 13.28 -3.47
CA LEU A 391 1.03 12.97 -4.78
C LEU A 391 0.02 11.83 -4.59
N PHE A 392 -1.27 12.10 -4.75
CA PHE A 392 -2.26 11.04 -4.69
C PHE A 392 -2.14 10.16 -5.95
N ILE A 393 -1.55 8.98 -5.78
CA ILE A 393 -1.22 8.06 -6.86
C ILE A 393 -2.36 7.05 -7.11
N TRP A 394 -2.99 6.59 -6.03
CA TRP A 394 -3.99 5.52 -6.00
C TRP A 394 -5.38 5.93 -6.50
#